data_bae2cbdc7c7d73f4dbe33c4f37d22dce
#
_entry.id   bae2cbdc7c7d73f4dbe33c4f37d22dce
#
_cell.length_a   1.000
_cell.length_b   1.000
_cell.length_c   1.000
_cell.angle_alpha   90.00
_cell.angle_beta   90.00
_cell.angle_gamma   90.00
#
_symmetry.space_group_name_H-M   'P 1'
#
loop_
_entity.id
_entity.type
_entity.pdbx_description
1 polymer ?
#
loop_
_entity_poly.entity_id
_entity_poly.type
_entity_poly.pdbx_seq_one_letter_code
_entity_poly.pdbx_strand_id
1 'polypeptide(L)'
;MVLKAFFPTCCVSVDSGLLVGRWVPEHSSAVVLAVLHFPFIPIQVKQLLAQVRQASEVGVAVLGTWCHCRQEPEESLGRFLEGLGAVFPHEPWLQLCRERGGTLWSCEVTHRQAPTDPSAPGEDQVMLIFYDQRQVLLSQLHPPTVLPDRQAGATPASTGGLAAVFDTVARSEVLFRSDRFDEGPVRLSHWQSEGVEASILAELARRASGPVCLLLASLLSLVSAVGACRVFKLWPLSFVGSKLSTCEQLRHRLEHLTLIFSTRKAENSAQLMRKANTVASVLLDVALGLTLLSWLHGRSRIGHLADALVPVADHVAEELQHLLQWLMGAPAGLKMNRALDQVLGRFFLYHIHLWISYIHLMSPFIEHILWHVGLSACLGLTVALSLLSDIIALLTFHIYCFYVYGARLYCLKIHGLSSLWRLFRGKKWNVLRQRVDSCSYDLDQLFIGTLLFTILLFLLPTTALYYLVFTLLRLLVVAVQGLIHLLVDLINSLPLYSLGLRLCRPYRLAAGVKFRVLQHEAGRPLRLLMQINPLPYSRVMHTYRLPSCGCHPKDSWGALCRKLFFGELIYPWRQRGDKQD
;
A
#
# COMPACT_ATOMS: atom_id res chain seq x y z
N MET A 1 -31.64 29.75 -15.99
CA MET A 1 -31.09 28.41 -15.63
C MET A 1 -29.62 28.35 -16.00
N VAL A 2 -28.74 27.77 -15.20
CA VAL A 2 -27.30 27.68 -15.56
C VAL A 2 -27.06 26.39 -16.33
N LEU A 3 -26.78 26.49 -17.60
CA LEU A 3 -26.52 25.36 -18.48
C LEU A 3 -25.02 25.10 -18.57
N LYS A 4 -24.60 23.87 -18.35
CA LYS A 4 -23.19 23.46 -18.37
C LYS A 4 -22.88 22.71 -19.65
N ALA A 5 -22.05 23.28 -20.53
CA ALA A 5 -21.61 22.65 -21.76
C ALA A 5 -20.17 22.14 -21.61
N PHE A 6 -19.98 20.84 -21.61
CA PHE A 6 -18.66 20.21 -21.57
C PHE A 6 -18.16 20.00 -23.01
N PHE A 7 -17.04 20.66 -23.37
CA PHE A 7 -16.49 20.63 -24.72
C PHE A 7 -15.06 20.05 -24.70
N PRO A 8 -14.75 19.06 -25.56
CA PRO A 8 -13.44 18.43 -25.59
C PRO A 8 -12.37 19.34 -26.20
N THR A 9 -11.22 19.42 -25.56
CA THR A 9 -10.10 20.29 -26.00
C THR A 9 -9.55 19.91 -27.37
N CYS A 10 -9.60 18.62 -27.73
CA CYS A 10 -9.16 18.13 -29.05
C CYS A 10 -10.00 18.65 -30.22
N CYS A 11 -11.25 19.04 -29.98
CA CYS A 11 -12.15 19.53 -31.01
C CYS A 11 -12.09 21.07 -31.22
N VAL A 12 -11.27 21.78 -30.47
CA VAL A 12 -11.12 23.24 -30.57
C VAL A 12 -10.54 23.69 -31.92
N SER A 13 -9.76 22.84 -32.60
CA SER A 13 -9.11 23.13 -33.90
C SER A 13 -9.99 22.86 -35.12
N VAL A 14 -11.20 22.32 -34.90
CA VAL A 14 -12.13 22.00 -36.01
C VAL A 14 -12.77 23.26 -36.54
N ASP A 15 -12.91 23.37 -37.86
CA ASP A 15 -13.43 24.60 -38.50
C ASP A 15 -14.95 24.77 -38.27
N SER A 16 -15.73 23.75 -38.57
CA SER A 16 -17.19 23.78 -38.35
C SER A 16 -17.76 22.37 -38.41
N GLY A 17 -18.86 22.16 -37.70
CA GLY A 17 -19.50 20.84 -37.66
C GLY A 17 -20.71 20.74 -36.74
N LEU A 18 -21.21 19.52 -36.56
CA LEU A 18 -22.26 19.20 -35.60
C LEU A 18 -21.65 18.68 -34.29
N LEU A 19 -22.20 19.11 -33.17
CA LEU A 19 -21.84 18.64 -31.85
C LEU A 19 -22.56 17.31 -31.56
N VAL A 20 -21.79 16.26 -31.40
CA VAL A 20 -22.30 14.92 -31.06
C VAL A 20 -21.98 14.62 -29.61
N GLY A 21 -23.00 14.22 -28.85
CA GLY A 21 -22.81 13.94 -27.43
C GLY A 21 -24.09 13.50 -26.72
N ARG A 22 -24.09 13.64 -25.41
CA ARG A 22 -25.22 13.28 -24.55
C ARG A 22 -25.72 14.47 -23.76
N TRP A 23 -27.03 14.62 -23.72
CA TRP A 23 -27.70 15.55 -22.83
C TRP A 23 -28.06 14.86 -21.50
N VAL A 24 -27.70 15.48 -20.39
CA VAL A 24 -28.02 15.00 -19.03
C VAL A 24 -29.02 15.99 -18.40
N PRO A 25 -30.33 15.73 -18.51
CA PRO A 25 -31.36 16.69 -18.07
C PRO A 25 -31.34 16.94 -16.56
N GLU A 26 -31.02 15.93 -15.77
CA GLU A 26 -31.00 16.01 -14.30
C GLU A 26 -30.06 17.10 -13.78
N HIS A 27 -29.02 17.43 -14.53
CA HIS A 27 -27.96 18.37 -14.14
C HIS A 27 -27.83 19.57 -15.08
N SER A 28 -28.76 19.73 -16.02
CA SER A 28 -28.71 20.76 -17.09
C SER A 28 -27.32 20.80 -17.77
N SER A 29 -26.81 19.62 -18.12
CA SER A 29 -25.47 19.46 -18.64
C SER A 29 -25.48 18.80 -20.01
N ALA A 30 -24.77 19.42 -20.96
CA ALA A 30 -24.49 18.86 -22.27
C ALA A 30 -23.03 18.36 -22.32
N VAL A 31 -22.85 17.09 -22.62
CA VAL A 31 -21.51 16.48 -22.74
C VAL A 31 -21.21 16.21 -24.19
N VAL A 32 -20.38 17.05 -24.83
CA VAL A 32 -19.95 16.86 -26.21
C VAL A 32 -18.84 15.81 -26.24
N LEU A 33 -19.00 14.79 -27.08
CA LEU A 33 -18.03 13.69 -27.24
C LEU A 33 -17.20 13.83 -28.52
N ALA A 34 -17.80 14.31 -29.60
CA ALA A 34 -17.15 14.48 -30.91
C ALA A 34 -17.74 15.64 -31.67
N VAL A 35 -16.99 16.15 -32.62
CA VAL A 35 -17.50 17.10 -33.64
C VAL A 35 -17.48 16.42 -34.98
N LEU A 36 -18.61 16.45 -35.66
CA LEU A 36 -18.83 15.88 -36.99
C LEU A 36 -18.63 16.99 -38.03
N HIS A 37 -17.69 16.79 -38.97
CA HIS A 37 -17.33 17.79 -39.96
C HIS A 37 -18.39 17.99 -41.01
N PHE A 38 -18.53 19.19 -41.52
CA PHE A 38 -19.23 19.50 -42.76
C PHE A 38 -18.33 19.19 -43.97
N PRO A 39 -18.88 18.73 -45.13
CA PRO A 39 -20.26 18.35 -45.40
C PRO A 39 -20.59 16.93 -44.90
N PHE A 40 -21.84 16.66 -44.57
CA PHE A 40 -22.33 15.35 -44.18
C PHE A 40 -23.70 15.00 -44.81
N ILE A 41 -24.01 13.71 -44.86
CA ILE A 41 -25.31 13.20 -45.30
C ILE A 41 -26.14 12.84 -44.06
N PRO A 42 -27.31 13.44 -43.84
CA PRO A 42 -28.09 13.23 -42.59
C PRO A 42 -28.45 11.78 -42.30
N ILE A 43 -28.69 10.96 -43.31
CA ILE A 43 -29.01 9.53 -43.15
C ILE A 43 -27.80 8.76 -42.57
N GLN A 44 -26.58 9.07 -43.06
CA GLN A 44 -25.36 8.42 -42.58
C GLN A 44 -25.06 8.82 -41.14
N VAL A 45 -25.34 10.07 -40.75
CA VAL A 45 -25.20 10.52 -39.34
C VAL A 45 -26.15 9.76 -38.44
N LYS A 46 -27.42 9.58 -38.84
CA LYS A 46 -28.40 8.80 -38.06
C LYS A 46 -27.96 7.33 -37.91
N GLN A 47 -27.41 6.74 -38.98
CA GLN A 47 -26.88 5.36 -38.93
C GLN A 47 -25.69 5.26 -37.97
N LEU A 48 -24.73 6.20 -38.04
CA LEU A 48 -23.59 6.27 -37.13
C LEU A 48 -24.05 6.38 -35.65
N LEU A 49 -24.97 7.30 -35.36
CA LEU A 49 -25.50 7.48 -34.03
C LEU A 49 -26.21 6.23 -33.50
N ALA A 50 -26.94 5.50 -34.36
CA ALA A 50 -27.56 4.23 -34.00
C ALA A 50 -26.51 3.14 -33.68
N GLN A 51 -25.44 3.05 -34.48
CA GLN A 51 -24.33 2.12 -34.23
C GLN A 51 -23.60 2.43 -32.93
N VAL A 52 -23.30 3.71 -32.68
CA VAL A 52 -22.65 4.15 -31.42
C VAL A 52 -23.54 3.85 -30.24
N ARG A 53 -24.84 4.11 -30.34
CA ARG A 53 -25.82 3.80 -29.28
C ARG A 53 -25.89 2.31 -28.99
N GLN A 54 -25.88 1.47 -30.02
CA GLN A 54 -25.89 0.03 -29.87
C GLN A 54 -24.62 -0.51 -29.21
N ALA A 55 -23.45 0.08 -29.58
CA ALA A 55 -22.16 -0.39 -29.10
C ALA A 55 -21.81 0.12 -27.68
N SER A 56 -22.26 1.33 -27.30
CA SER A 56 -21.91 2.00 -26.05
C SER A 56 -23.01 1.99 -24.99
N GLU A 57 -24.26 1.61 -25.38
CA GLU A 57 -25.48 1.71 -24.54
C GLU A 57 -25.77 3.16 -24.05
N VAL A 58 -25.10 4.15 -24.61
CA VAL A 58 -25.27 5.57 -24.29
C VAL A 58 -26.17 6.22 -25.32
N GLY A 59 -27.16 6.99 -24.88
CA GLY A 59 -28.04 7.77 -25.73
C GLY A 59 -27.31 8.97 -26.33
N VAL A 60 -26.49 8.75 -27.38
CA VAL A 60 -25.77 9.81 -28.10
C VAL A 60 -26.71 10.45 -29.11
N ALA A 61 -26.72 11.80 -29.17
CA ALA A 61 -27.54 12.62 -30.06
C ALA A 61 -26.73 13.81 -30.60
N VAL A 62 -27.29 14.48 -31.59
CA VAL A 62 -26.75 15.77 -32.04
C VAL A 62 -27.25 16.84 -31.08
N LEU A 63 -26.33 17.53 -30.41
CA LEU A 63 -26.61 18.53 -29.38
C LEU A 63 -26.68 19.95 -29.95
N GLY A 64 -26.05 20.21 -31.13
CA GLY A 64 -25.98 21.55 -31.67
C GLY A 64 -24.96 21.69 -32.79
N THR A 65 -24.57 22.92 -33.06
CA THR A 65 -23.61 23.30 -34.10
C THR A 65 -22.35 23.94 -33.53
N TRP A 66 -21.24 23.69 -34.20
CA TRP A 66 -19.94 24.30 -33.96
C TRP A 66 -19.51 25.11 -35.18
N CYS A 67 -19.17 26.39 -35.03
CA CYS A 67 -18.69 27.24 -36.09
C CYS A 67 -17.42 27.98 -35.68
N HIS A 68 -16.38 27.95 -36.53
CA HIS A 68 -15.11 28.64 -36.26
C HIS A 68 -15.17 30.13 -36.63
N CYS A 69 -16.12 30.55 -37.51
CA CYS A 69 -16.23 31.94 -37.98
C CYS A 69 -17.67 32.28 -38.32
N ARG A 70 -18.17 33.39 -37.80
CA ARG A 70 -19.46 33.96 -38.22
C ARG A 70 -19.23 34.88 -39.41
N GLN A 71 -19.47 34.41 -40.64
CA GLN A 71 -19.29 35.21 -41.85
C GLN A 71 -20.54 35.35 -42.73
N GLU A 72 -21.63 34.68 -42.39
CA GLU A 72 -22.84 34.73 -43.16
C GLU A 72 -23.93 35.62 -42.54
N PRO A 73 -24.77 36.27 -43.38
CA PRO A 73 -25.89 37.06 -42.88
C PRO A 73 -26.84 36.19 -42.07
N GLU A 74 -27.37 36.75 -40.97
CA GLU A 74 -28.19 36.04 -39.95
C GLU A 74 -29.40 35.29 -40.53
N GLU A 75 -29.96 35.74 -41.64
CA GLU A 75 -31.10 35.10 -42.32
C GLU A 75 -30.76 33.74 -42.97
N SER A 76 -29.57 33.56 -43.54
CA SER A 76 -29.16 32.29 -44.16
C SER A 76 -28.84 31.23 -43.13
N LEU A 77 -28.21 31.65 -42.01
CA LEU A 77 -27.88 30.79 -40.91
C LEU A 77 -29.15 30.30 -40.18
N GLY A 78 -30.13 31.19 -39.98
CA GLY A 78 -31.41 30.84 -39.38
C GLY A 78 -32.18 29.75 -40.16
N ARG A 79 -32.30 29.88 -41.48
CA ARG A 79 -32.93 28.86 -42.34
C ARG A 79 -32.17 27.53 -42.34
N PHE A 80 -30.83 27.59 -42.31
CA PHE A 80 -29.99 26.39 -42.23
C PHE A 80 -30.18 25.66 -40.90
N LEU A 81 -30.23 26.39 -39.78
CA LEU A 81 -30.47 25.84 -38.46
C LEU A 81 -31.88 25.27 -38.27
N GLU A 82 -32.92 25.91 -38.88
CA GLU A 82 -34.28 25.39 -38.93
C GLU A 82 -34.31 24.06 -39.69
N GLY A 83 -33.61 23.98 -40.85
CA GLY A 83 -33.47 22.75 -41.63
C GLY A 83 -32.78 21.62 -40.86
N LEU A 84 -31.70 21.92 -40.14
CA LEU A 84 -31.01 20.95 -39.32
C LEU A 84 -31.86 20.49 -38.12
N GLY A 85 -32.59 21.41 -37.51
CA GLY A 85 -33.46 21.07 -36.41
C GLY A 85 -34.66 20.20 -36.87
N ALA A 86 -35.14 20.30 -38.09
CA ALA A 86 -36.14 19.39 -38.64
C ALA A 86 -35.61 17.96 -38.80
N VAL A 87 -34.31 17.81 -39.10
CA VAL A 87 -33.62 16.53 -39.30
C VAL A 87 -33.21 15.89 -37.96
N PHE A 88 -32.77 16.71 -36.99
CA PHE A 88 -32.29 16.28 -35.67
C PHE A 88 -33.09 16.99 -34.59
N PRO A 89 -34.29 16.48 -34.22
CA PRO A 89 -35.14 17.06 -33.19
C PRO A 89 -34.53 16.80 -31.80
N HIS A 90 -33.71 17.72 -31.33
CA HIS A 90 -33.15 17.69 -29.98
C HIS A 90 -33.30 19.07 -29.34
N GLU A 91 -33.81 19.11 -28.13
CA GLU A 91 -33.96 20.33 -27.31
C GLU A 91 -33.21 20.13 -25.98
N PRO A 92 -32.49 21.11 -25.50
CA PRO A 92 -32.11 22.40 -26.09
C PRO A 92 -31.00 22.28 -27.16
N TRP A 93 -31.00 23.23 -28.11
CA TRP A 93 -30.01 23.27 -29.17
C TRP A 93 -28.86 24.24 -28.85
N LEU A 94 -27.61 23.76 -28.88
CA LEU A 94 -26.41 24.52 -28.56
C LEU A 94 -25.77 25.11 -29.83
N GLN A 95 -25.55 26.42 -29.85
CA GLN A 95 -24.76 27.08 -30.89
C GLN A 95 -23.47 27.58 -30.25
N LEU A 96 -22.35 26.95 -30.62
CA LEU A 96 -21.02 27.34 -30.19
C LEU A 96 -20.30 28.01 -31.36
N CYS A 97 -19.88 29.27 -31.21
CA CYS A 97 -19.14 30.02 -32.19
C CYS A 97 -17.83 30.54 -31.61
N ARG A 98 -16.77 30.51 -32.42
CA ARG A 98 -15.47 31.13 -32.11
C ARG A 98 -15.27 32.35 -32.98
N GLU A 99 -14.97 33.51 -32.42
CA GLU A 99 -14.69 34.75 -33.14
C GLU A 99 -13.32 34.71 -33.83
N ARG A 100 -13.22 35.30 -35.01
CA ARG A 100 -12.02 35.31 -35.87
C ARG A 100 -10.87 36.08 -35.23
N GLY A 101 -9.70 35.45 -35.07
CA GLY A 101 -8.50 36.10 -34.52
C GLY A 101 -8.47 36.25 -33.01
N GLY A 102 -9.54 35.88 -32.31
CA GLY A 102 -9.68 35.98 -30.86
C GLY A 102 -9.71 34.64 -30.12
N THR A 103 -9.44 34.71 -28.85
CA THR A 103 -9.73 33.64 -27.88
C THR A 103 -11.20 33.65 -27.47
N LEU A 104 -12.04 34.45 -28.13
CA LEU A 104 -13.42 34.76 -27.75
C LEU A 104 -14.37 33.70 -28.31
N TRP A 105 -15.26 33.22 -27.45
CA TRP A 105 -16.26 32.21 -27.74
C TRP A 105 -17.63 32.73 -27.35
N SER A 106 -18.63 32.54 -28.22
CA SER A 106 -20.04 32.74 -27.88
C SER A 106 -20.72 31.38 -27.79
N CYS A 107 -21.64 31.25 -26.89
CA CYS A 107 -22.49 30.08 -26.71
C CYS A 107 -23.93 30.55 -26.55
N GLU A 108 -24.79 30.23 -27.49
CA GLU A 108 -26.20 30.53 -27.43
C GLU A 108 -26.99 29.22 -27.33
N VAL A 109 -28.12 29.27 -26.62
CA VAL A 109 -29.01 28.14 -26.47
C VAL A 109 -30.33 28.52 -27.08
N THR A 110 -30.76 27.80 -28.08
CA THR A 110 -32.09 28.01 -28.71
C THR A 110 -33.07 26.94 -28.26
N HIS A 111 -34.22 27.39 -27.75
CA HIS A 111 -35.37 26.57 -27.43
C HIS A 111 -36.42 26.73 -28.52
N ARG A 112 -36.95 25.66 -29.07
CA ARG A 112 -37.97 25.67 -30.11
C ARG A 112 -39.38 26.01 -29.59
N GLN A 113 -39.67 25.61 -28.35
CA GLN A 113 -40.92 25.97 -27.72
C GLN A 113 -40.71 27.28 -26.98
N ALA A 114 -41.39 28.33 -27.39
CA ALA A 114 -41.43 29.57 -26.61
C ALA A 114 -41.91 29.24 -25.20
N PRO A 115 -41.21 29.76 -24.15
CA PRO A 115 -41.67 29.53 -22.79
C PRO A 115 -43.10 30.05 -22.66
N THR A 116 -44.02 29.23 -22.15
CA THR A 116 -45.42 29.53 -21.93
C THR A 116 -45.68 30.65 -20.89
N ASP A 117 -44.64 31.16 -20.26
CA ASP A 117 -44.66 32.26 -19.31
C ASP A 117 -43.83 33.46 -19.80
N PRO A 118 -44.48 34.57 -20.22
CA PRO A 118 -43.77 35.78 -20.69
C PRO A 118 -43.13 36.62 -19.57
N SER A 119 -43.11 36.15 -18.33
CA SER A 119 -42.66 36.90 -17.16
C SER A 119 -41.27 36.53 -16.64
N ALA A 120 -40.50 35.65 -17.29
CA ALA A 120 -39.14 35.32 -16.88
C ALA A 120 -38.11 35.89 -17.87
N PRO A 121 -37.60 37.10 -17.67
CA PRO A 121 -36.44 37.60 -18.40
C PRO A 121 -35.18 36.98 -17.77
N GLY A 122 -34.86 35.78 -18.14
CA GLY A 122 -33.63 35.10 -17.70
C GLY A 122 -32.87 34.61 -18.93
N GLU A 123 -31.91 35.40 -19.41
CA GLU A 123 -30.89 34.86 -20.29
C GLU A 123 -30.29 33.61 -19.61
N ASP A 124 -30.45 32.45 -20.27
CA ASP A 124 -29.84 31.22 -19.79
C ASP A 124 -28.34 31.41 -19.70
N GLN A 125 -27.81 31.52 -18.49
CA GLN A 125 -26.36 31.62 -18.29
C GLN A 125 -25.70 30.31 -18.69
N VAL A 126 -24.89 30.37 -19.74
CA VAL A 126 -24.15 29.20 -20.23
C VAL A 126 -22.75 29.19 -19.62
N MET A 127 -22.38 28.05 -19.07
CA MET A 127 -21.04 27.80 -18.56
C MET A 127 -20.34 26.81 -19.50
N LEU A 128 -19.27 27.25 -20.18
CA LEU A 128 -18.51 26.42 -21.09
C LEU A 128 -17.30 25.81 -20.37
N ILE A 129 -17.27 24.47 -20.27
CA ILE A 129 -16.26 23.72 -19.56
C ILE A 129 -15.45 22.92 -20.58
N PHE A 130 -14.18 23.30 -20.78
CA PHE A 130 -13.25 22.54 -21.61
C PHE A 130 -12.68 21.36 -20.82
N TYR A 131 -12.65 20.17 -21.43
CA TYR A 131 -12.12 18.98 -20.80
C TYR A 131 -11.26 18.16 -21.77
N ASP A 132 -10.28 17.43 -21.23
CA ASP A 132 -9.44 16.51 -21.98
C ASP A 132 -10.02 15.09 -21.88
N GLN A 133 -10.52 14.56 -23.00
CA GLN A 133 -11.12 13.23 -23.08
C GLN A 133 -10.17 12.12 -22.63
N ARG A 134 -8.89 12.22 -23.02
CA ARG A 134 -7.85 11.26 -22.64
C ARG A 134 -7.68 11.19 -21.13
N GLN A 135 -7.57 12.36 -20.49
CA GLN A 135 -7.39 12.41 -19.05
C GLN A 135 -8.62 11.91 -18.30
N VAL A 136 -9.81 12.28 -18.76
CA VAL A 136 -11.08 11.82 -18.15
C VAL A 136 -11.24 10.32 -18.28
N LEU A 137 -11.01 9.74 -19.46
CA LEU A 137 -11.12 8.30 -19.69
C LEU A 137 -10.12 7.52 -18.84
N LEU A 138 -8.86 7.93 -18.82
CA LEU A 138 -7.80 7.22 -18.12
C LEU A 138 -7.84 7.42 -16.59
N SER A 139 -8.44 8.49 -16.08
CA SER A 139 -8.63 8.70 -14.63
C SER A 139 -9.63 7.73 -14.02
N GLN A 140 -10.52 7.15 -14.81
CA GLN A 140 -11.50 6.17 -14.34
C GLN A 140 -10.95 4.75 -14.15
N LEU A 141 -9.78 4.45 -14.70
CA LEU A 141 -9.12 3.15 -14.53
C LEU A 141 -8.84 2.82 -13.07
N HIS A 142 -8.66 3.84 -12.23
CA HIS A 142 -8.37 3.71 -10.82
C HIS A 142 -9.21 4.70 -10.02
N PRO A 143 -10.54 4.46 -9.90
CA PRO A 143 -11.36 5.30 -9.06
C PRO A 143 -10.78 5.27 -7.64
N PRO A 144 -10.72 6.42 -6.96
CA PRO A 144 -10.32 6.44 -5.56
C PRO A 144 -11.27 5.50 -4.82
N THR A 145 -10.74 4.47 -4.20
CA THR A 145 -11.51 3.64 -3.28
C THR A 145 -12.05 4.58 -2.22
N VAL A 146 -13.33 4.84 -2.26
CA VAL A 146 -14.03 5.48 -1.16
C VAL A 146 -13.90 4.47 -0.02
N LEU A 147 -12.90 4.68 0.85
CA LEU A 147 -12.90 4.05 2.15
C LEU A 147 -14.26 4.38 2.76
N PRO A 148 -14.97 3.42 3.32
CA PRO A 148 -16.16 3.70 4.10
C PRO A 148 -15.71 4.45 5.35
N ASP A 149 -15.38 5.72 5.19
CA ASP A 149 -15.14 6.60 6.31
C ASP A 149 -16.47 6.76 7.03
N ARG A 150 -16.45 6.48 8.31
CA ARG A 150 -17.51 6.55 9.30
C ARG A 150 -18.15 7.94 9.39
N GLN A 151 -18.64 8.46 8.29
CA GLN A 151 -19.56 9.60 8.26
C GLN A 151 -20.77 9.25 7.40
N ALA A 152 -21.52 8.28 7.90
CA ALA A 152 -22.94 8.10 7.53
C ALA A 152 -23.70 9.36 7.93
N GLY A 153 -23.74 10.34 7.04
CA GLY A 153 -24.47 11.59 7.26
C GLY A 153 -24.45 12.56 6.08
N ALA A 154 -23.54 12.39 5.13
CA ALA A 154 -23.53 13.22 3.93
C ALA A 154 -24.31 12.51 2.82
N THR A 155 -25.47 13.03 2.53
CA THR A 155 -26.32 12.65 1.38
C THR A 155 -25.51 12.62 0.09
N PRO A 156 -25.68 11.60 -0.79
CA PRO A 156 -24.95 11.46 -2.05
C PRO A 156 -25.31 12.49 -3.13
N ALA A 157 -25.93 13.61 -2.76
CA ALA A 157 -26.55 14.56 -3.69
C ALA A 157 -25.58 15.55 -4.38
N SER A 158 -24.30 15.65 -3.99
CA SER A 158 -23.43 16.69 -4.56
C SER A 158 -22.44 16.22 -5.64
N THR A 159 -22.29 14.92 -5.89
CA THR A 159 -21.38 14.36 -6.90
C THR A 159 -22.07 14.01 -8.21
N GLY A 160 -23.40 14.13 -8.32
CA GLY A 160 -24.20 13.60 -9.41
C GLY A 160 -23.80 14.10 -10.81
N GLY A 161 -23.55 15.40 -10.98
CA GLY A 161 -23.30 15.98 -12.31
C GLY A 161 -21.98 15.59 -12.94
N LEU A 162 -20.90 15.62 -12.19
CA LEU A 162 -19.56 15.21 -12.68
C LEU A 162 -19.48 13.71 -12.89
N ALA A 163 -20.07 12.91 -11.99
CA ALA A 163 -20.12 11.46 -12.15
C ALA A 163 -20.81 11.04 -13.45
N ALA A 164 -21.90 11.72 -13.82
CA ALA A 164 -22.60 11.48 -15.09
C ALA A 164 -21.74 11.82 -16.31
N VAL A 165 -20.92 12.89 -16.24
CA VAL A 165 -19.95 13.24 -17.31
C VAL A 165 -18.90 12.15 -17.45
N PHE A 166 -18.27 11.74 -16.34
CA PHE A 166 -17.27 10.68 -16.34
C PHE A 166 -17.83 9.35 -16.85
N ASP A 167 -19.01 8.96 -16.41
CA ASP A 167 -19.71 7.75 -16.86
C ASP A 167 -20.02 7.80 -18.37
N THR A 168 -20.49 8.97 -18.85
CA THR A 168 -20.76 9.16 -20.29
C THR A 168 -19.50 9.00 -21.12
N VAL A 169 -18.39 9.59 -20.72
CA VAL A 169 -17.10 9.48 -21.44
C VAL A 169 -16.57 8.03 -21.36
N ALA A 170 -16.69 7.36 -20.22
CA ALA A 170 -16.24 5.99 -20.05
C ALA A 170 -17.02 5.00 -20.91
N ARG A 171 -18.34 5.07 -20.91
CA ARG A 171 -19.20 4.19 -21.74
C ARG A 171 -19.02 4.47 -23.24
N SER A 172 -18.63 5.69 -23.60
CA SER A 172 -18.34 6.10 -24.97
C SER A 172 -16.95 5.71 -25.47
N GLU A 173 -16.18 4.91 -24.72
CA GLU A 173 -14.83 4.47 -25.09
C GLU A 173 -14.76 3.86 -26.49
N VAL A 174 -15.83 3.16 -26.89
CA VAL A 174 -15.95 2.54 -28.22
C VAL A 174 -15.87 3.57 -29.35
N LEU A 175 -16.37 4.80 -29.13
CA LEU A 175 -16.29 5.90 -30.10
C LEU A 175 -14.85 6.33 -30.34
N PHE A 176 -13.99 6.22 -29.35
CA PHE A 176 -12.60 6.71 -29.42
C PHE A 176 -11.61 5.70 -30.00
N ARG A 177 -12.06 4.50 -30.41
CA ARG A 177 -11.23 3.49 -31.07
C ARG A 177 -11.22 3.73 -32.57
N SER A 178 -10.04 3.97 -33.15
CA SER A 178 -9.84 4.24 -34.57
C SER A 178 -10.40 3.17 -35.52
N ASP A 179 -10.49 1.92 -35.05
CA ASP A 179 -10.77 0.76 -35.92
C ASP A 179 -12.23 0.60 -36.35
N ARG A 180 -13.16 1.41 -35.83
CA ARG A 180 -14.61 1.20 -36.10
C ARG A 180 -15.35 2.34 -36.77
N PHE A 181 -14.94 3.58 -36.56
CA PHE A 181 -15.73 4.75 -36.94
C PHE A 181 -14.98 5.75 -37.84
N ASP A 182 -13.65 5.66 -37.95
CA ASP A 182 -12.83 6.62 -38.69
C ASP A 182 -12.76 6.33 -40.20
N GLU A 183 -13.03 5.10 -40.65
CA GLU A 183 -13.02 4.69 -42.07
C GLU A 183 -14.33 4.93 -42.80
N GLY A 184 -15.31 5.55 -42.15
CA GLY A 184 -16.62 5.82 -42.73
C GLY A 184 -16.67 7.09 -43.57
N PRO A 185 -17.78 7.30 -44.35
CA PRO A 185 -17.99 8.50 -45.14
C PRO A 185 -18.21 9.76 -44.28
N VAL A 186 -18.28 9.62 -42.98
CA VAL A 186 -18.54 10.67 -42.00
C VAL A 186 -17.27 10.94 -41.21
N ARG A 187 -16.72 12.15 -41.33
CA ARG A 187 -15.50 12.53 -40.57
C ARG A 187 -15.86 13.07 -39.21
N LEU A 188 -15.32 12.39 -38.16
CA LEU A 188 -15.46 12.77 -36.77
C LEU A 188 -14.14 13.29 -36.22
N SER A 189 -14.18 14.39 -35.47
CA SER A 189 -13.06 14.80 -34.61
C SER A 189 -13.35 14.48 -33.16
N HIS A 190 -12.53 13.64 -32.60
CA HIS A 190 -12.50 13.26 -31.22
C HIS A 190 -11.07 12.87 -30.86
N TRP A 191 -10.80 12.63 -29.59
CA TRP A 191 -9.54 12.03 -29.19
C TRP A 191 -9.49 10.58 -29.69
N GLN A 192 -8.47 10.29 -30.50
CA GLN A 192 -8.21 8.93 -30.95
C GLN A 192 -7.33 8.22 -29.92
N SER A 193 -7.78 7.09 -29.44
CA SER A 193 -6.92 6.14 -28.74
C SER A 193 -5.93 5.63 -29.79
N GLU A 194 -4.66 6.04 -29.70
CA GLU A 194 -3.57 5.32 -30.37
C GLU A 194 -3.72 3.87 -29.93
N GLY A 195 -4.33 3.04 -30.78
CA GLY A 195 -4.42 1.61 -30.57
C GLY A 195 -2.99 1.16 -30.30
N VAL A 196 -2.75 0.50 -29.18
CA VAL A 196 -1.47 -0.15 -28.95
C VAL A 196 -1.35 -1.10 -30.15
N GLU A 197 -0.57 -0.71 -31.16
CA GLU A 197 -0.11 -1.63 -32.16
C GLU A 197 0.56 -2.73 -31.36
N ALA A 198 -0.17 -3.81 -31.17
CA ALA A 198 0.34 -4.96 -30.48
C ALA A 198 1.49 -5.45 -31.34
N SER A 199 2.71 -5.03 -30.99
CA SER A 199 3.88 -5.49 -31.72
C SER A 199 3.77 -7.01 -31.77
N ILE A 200 4.13 -7.62 -32.88
CA ILE A 200 4.09 -9.10 -33.07
C ILE A 200 4.73 -9.78 -31.84
N LEU A 201 5.75 -9.14 -31.25
CA LEU A 201 6.39 -9.54 -30.00
C LEU A 201 5.44 -9.53 -28.79
N ALA A 202 4.57 -8.51 -28.65
CA ALA A 202 3.61 -8.45 -27.54
C ALA A 202 2.52 -9.50 -27.68
N GLU A 203 2.04 -9.79 -28.91
CA GLU A 203 1.08 -10.85 -29.19
C GLU A 203 1.70 -12.24 -28.99
N LEU A 204 2.95 -12.44 -29.42
CA LEU A 204 3.69 -13.67 -29.18
C LEU A 204 3.95 -13.90 -27.69
N ALA A 205 4.36 -12.84 -26.97
CA ALA A 205 4.53 -12.88 -25.51
C ALA A 205 3.22 -13.18 -24.79
N ARG A 206 2.11 -12.61 -25.24
CA ARG A 206 0.77 -12.88 -24.70
C ARG A 206 0.34 -14.31 -24.94
N ARG A 207 0.59 -14.88 -26.11
CA ARG A 207 0.28 -16.29 -26.42
C ARG A 207 1.19 -17.25 -25.65
N ALA A 208 2.48 -16.95 -25.54
CA ALA A 208 3.43 -17.77 -24.79
C ALA A 208 3.23 -17.68 -23.26
N SER A 209 2.80 -16.53 -22.74
CA SER A 209 2.59 -16.33 -21.31
C SER A 209 1.45 -17.20 -20.75
N GLY A 210 0.41 -17.49 -21.53
CA GLY A 210 -0.72 -18.31 -21.10
C GLY A 210 -0.32 -19.70 -20.55
N PRO A 211 0.30 -20.57 -21.38
CA PRO A 211 0.71 -21.91 -20.93
C PRO A 211 1.81 -21.86 -19.86
N VAL A 212 2.74 -20.89 -19.93
CA VAL A 212 3.77 -20.71 -18.90
C VAL A 212 3.15 -20.30 -17.56
N CYS A 213 2.19 -19.37 -17.56
CA CYS A 213 1.47 -19.00 -16.35
C CYS A 213 0.67 -20.17 -15.76
N LEU A 214 0.06 -21.02 -16.60
CA LEU A 214 -0.65 -22.22 -16.14
C LEU A 214 0.31 -23.23 -15.50
N LEU A 215 1.45 -23.49 -16.11
CA LEU A 215 2.48 -24.38 -15.55
C LEU A 215 3.01 -23.84 -14.22
N LEU A 216 3.35 -22.55 -14.16
CA LEU A 216 3.80 -21.91 -12.92
C LEU A 216 2.71 -21.92 -11.85
N ALA A 217 1.46 -21.67 -12.21
CA ALA A 217 0.33 -21.73 -11.28
C ALA A 217 0.13 -23.16 -10.75
N SER A 218 0.28 -24.18 -11.58
CA SER A 218 0.19 -25.59 -11.17
C SER A 218 1.34 -26.00 -10.26
N LEU A 219 2.57 -25.60 -10.58
CA LEU A 219 3.75 -25.82 -9.73
C LEU A 219 3.61 -25.12 -8.37
N LEU A 220 3.15 -23.87 -8.37
CA LEU A 220 2.90 -23.12 -7.13
C LEU A 220 1.79 -23.74 -6.30
N SER A 221 0.72 -24.25 -6.94
CA SER A 221 -0.34 -24.96 -6.22
C SER A 221 0.19 -26.26 -5.60
N LEU A 222 1.06 -26.97 -6.31
CA LEU A 222 1.72 -28.17 -5.79
C LEU A 222 2.62 -27.84 -4.60
N VAL A 223 3.47 -26.80 -4.69
CA VAL A 223 4.34 -26.35 -3.61
C VAL A 223 3.51 -25.90 -2.40
N SER A 224 2.39 -25.19 -2.62
CA SER A 224 1.49 -24.79 -1.55
C SER A 224 0.79 -25.97 -0.90
N ALA A 225 0.40 -26.98 -1.69
CA ALA A 225 -0.19 -28.22 -1.20
C ALA A 225 0.82 -29.03 -0.38
N VAL A 226 2.09 -29.12 -0.84
CA VAL A 226 3.18 -29.73 -0.07
C VAL A 226 3.40 -28.96 1.23
N GLY A 227 3.46 -27.63 1.22
CA GLY A 227 3.56 -26.80 2.42
C GLY A 227 2.35 -26.92 3.37
N ALA A 228 1.17 -27.25 2.84
CA ALA A 228 -0.04 -27.54 3.62
C ALA A 228 -0.10 -29.00 4.14
N CYS A 229 0.85 -29.86 3.74
CA CYS A 229 0.89 -31.26 4.13
C CYS A 229 0.91 -31.42 5.65
N ARG A 230 0.28 -32.48 6.16
CA ARG A 230 0.19 -32.78 7.60
C ARG A 230 1.56 -32.93 8.27
N VAL A 231 2.61 -33.30 7.51
CA VAL A 231 3.99 -33.43 8.00
C VAL A 231 4.55 -32.09 8.52
N PHE A 232 4.28 -30.98 7.79
CA PHE A 232 4.70 -29.63 8.23
C PHE A 232 3.83 -29.08 9.37
N LYS A 233 2.68 -29.69 9.65
CA LYS A 233 1.81 -29.38 10.80
C LYS A 233 2.17 -30.20 12.05
N LEU A 234 3.12 -31.13 11.97
CA LEU A 234 3.65 -31.82 13.14
C LEU A 234 4.26 -30.82 14.11
N TRP A 235 3.95 -30.99 15.39
CA TRP A 235 4.28 -30.02 16.45
C TRP A 235 5.72 -29.47 16.40
N PRO A 236 6.81 -30.26 16.26
CA PRO A 236 8.15 -29.71 16.26
C PRO A 236 8.44 -28.83 15.04
N LEU A 237 8.02 -29.24 13.85
CA LEU A 237 8.23 -28.51 12.58
C LEU A 237 7.36 -27.24 12.51
N SER A 238 6.11 -27.32 12.94
CA SER A 238 5.20 -26.19 13.03
C SER A 238 5.70 -25.14 14.02
N PHE A 239 6.22 -25.58 15.17
CA PHE A 239 6.79 -24.68 16.18
C PHE A 239 8.03 -23.95 15.61
N VAL A 240 8.97 -24.67 15.02
CA VAL A 240 10.17 -24.08 14.41
C VAL A 240 9.79 -23.14 13.27
N GLY A 241 8.93 -23.60 12.35
CA GLY A 241 8.48 -22.78 11.22
C GLY A 241 7.74 -21.52 11.61
N SER A 242 7.04 -21.52 12.75
CA SER A 242 6.36 -20.33 13.29
C SER A 242 7.30 -19.32 13.96
N LYS A 243 8.54 -19.72 14.28
CA LYS A 243 9.54 -18.87 14.96
C LYS A 243 10.59 -18.30 14.01
N LEU A 244 10.77 -18.90 12.84
CA LEU A 244 11.75 -18.46 11.85
C LEU A 244 11.17 -17.38 10.94
N SER A 245 11.83 -16.23 10.88
CA SER A 245 11.48 -15.13 9.96
C SER A 245 11.56 -15.57 8.49
N THR A 246 12.53 -16.42 8.16
CA THR A 246 12.71 -16.97 6.80
C THR A 246 11.49 -17.75 6.35
N CYS A 247 10.93 -18.59 7.22
CA CYS A 247 9.73 -19.38 6.86
C CYS A 247 8.50 -18.48 6.63
N GLU A 248 8.34 -17.44 7.43
CA GLU A 248 7.26 -16.46 7.27
C GLU A 248 7.42 -15.69 5.96
N GLN A 249 8.65 -15.26 5.64
CA GLN A 249 8.94 -14.54 4.40
C GLN A 249 8.76 -15.41 3.16
N LEU A 250 9.17 -16.67 3.18
CA LEU A 250 8.92 -17.62 2.09
C LEU A 250 7.42 -17.85 1.87
N ARG A 251 6.66 -17.98 2.95
CA ARG A 251 5.20 -18.08 2.86
C ARG A 251 4.59 -16.84 2.22
N HIS A 252 4.99 -15.65 2.63
CA HIS A 252 4.54 -14.39 2.05
C HIS A 252 4.90 -14.29 0.56
N ARG A 253 6.10 -14.75 0.18
CA ARG A 253 6.49 -14.85 -1.23
C ARG A 253 5.59 -15.77 -2.03
N LEU A 254 5.28 -16.92 -1.47
CA LEU A 254 4.38 -17.88 -2.11
C LEU A 254 2.98 -17.29 -2.31
N GLU A 255 2.46 -16.58 -1.30
CA GLU A 255 1.19 -15.85 -1.41
C GLU A 255 1.22 -14.77 -2.51
N HIS A 256 2.32 -14.03 -2.65
CA HIS A 256 2.51 -13.04 -3.72
C HIS A 256 2.55 -13.71 -5.11
N LEU A 257 3.30 -14.80 -5.25
CA LEU A 257 3.38 -15.51 -6.52
C LEU A 257 2.02 -16.14 -6.90
N THR A 258 1.29 -16.71 -5.95
CA THR A 258 -0.06 -17.24 -6.22
C THR A 258 -1.03 -16.13 -6.65
N LEU A 259 -0.91 -14.93 -6.08
CA LEU A 259 -1.72 -13.77 -6.49
C LEU A 259 -1.37 -13.30 -7.91
N ILE A 260 -0.08 -13.28 -8.27
CA ILE A 260 0.38 -12.90 -9.62
C ILE A 260 -0.13 -13.88 -10.67
N PHE A 261 0.06 -15.18 -10.43
CA PHE A 261 -0.29 -16.24 -11.39
C PHE A 261 -1.76 -16.69 -11.31
N SER A 262 -2.57 -16.08 -10.43
CA SER A 262 -4.00 -16.34 -10.39
C SER A 262 -4.64 -16.03 -11.75
N THR A 263 -5.22 -17.04 -12.38
CA THR A 263 -5.89 -16.99 -13.68
C THR A 263 -7.25 -16.28 -13.64
N ARG A 264 -7.76 -15.95 -12.46
CA ARG A 264 -9.00 -15.16 -12.34
C ARG A 264 -8.78 -13.81 -12.97
N LYS A 265 -9.58 -13.49 -14.01
CA LYS A 265 -9.64 -12.14 -14.57
C LYS A 265 -9.89 -11.17 -13.43
N ALA A 266 -9.07 -10.12 -13.33
CA ALA A 266 -9.30 -9.07 -12.35
C ALA A 266 -10.62 -8.38 -12.71
N GLU A 267 -11.66 -8.64 -11.93
CA GLU A 267 -13.00 -8.06 -12.15
C GLU A 267 -13.02 -6.56 -11.85
N ASN A 268 -12.09 -6.11 -10.98
CA ASN A 268 -12.01 -4.72 -10.53
C ASN A 268 -10.63 -4.12 -10.77
N SER A 269 -10.57 -2.83 -11.13
CA SER A 269 -9.32 -2.08 -11.34
C SER A 269 -8.43 -2.04 -10.10
N ALA A 270 -9.01 -2.10 -8.89
CA ALA A 270 -8.28 -2.19 -7.63
C ALA A 270 -7.46 -3.50 -7.50
N GLN A 271 -8.01 -4.62 -7.97
CA GLN A 271 -7.28 -5.91 -7.99
C GLN A 271 -6.13 -5.88 -9.01
N LEU A 272 -6.35 -5.23 -10.15
CA LEU A 272 -5.30 -5.05 -11.15
C LEU A 272 -4.13 -4.23 -10.60
N MET A 273 -4.44 -3.13 -9.89
CA MET A 273 -3.42 -2.30 -9.23
C MET A 273 -2.66 -3.06 -8.16
N ARG A 274 -3.36 -3.86 -7.36
CA ARG A 274 -2.73 -4.72 -6.36
C ARG A 274 -1.79 -5.72 -7.01
N LYS A 275 -2.21 -6.40 -8.09
CA LYS A 275 -1.34 -7.32 -8.86
C LYS A 275 -0.12 -6.60 -9.42
N ALA A 276 -0.31 -5.43 -10.04
CA ALA A 276 0.79 -4.65 -10.61
C ALA A 276 1.79 -4.19 -9.55
N ASN A 277 1.33 -3.73 -8.39
CA ASN A 277 2.19 -3.37 -7.27
C ASN A 277 2.95 -4.59 -6.74
N THR A 278 2.30 -5.74 -6.62
CA THR A 278 2.95 -6.99 -6.17
C THR A 278 4.04 -7.43 -7.15
N VAL A 279 3.75 -7.40 -8.46
CA VAL A 279 4.76 -7.72 -9.50
C VAL A 279 5.95 -6.78 -9.41
N ALA A 280 5.71 -5.47 -9.32
CA ALA A 280 6.78 -4.47 -9.22
C ALA A 280 7.62 -4.66 -7.95
N SER A 281 7.00 -4.95 -6.80
CA SER A 281 7.69 -5.23 -5.54
C SER A 281 8.56 -6.50 -5.64
N VAL A 282 8.02 -7.60 -6.21
CA VAL A 282 8.78 -8.84 -6.39
C VAL A 282 9.96 -8.65 -7.33
N LEU A 283 9.76 -7.95 -8.46
CA LEU A 283 10.84 -7.67 -9.42
C LEU A 283 11.96 -6.82 -8.78
N LEU A 284 11.61 -5.77 -8.04
CA LEU A 284 12.59 -4.96 -7.33
C LEU A 284 13.37 -5.79 -6.31
N ASP A 285 12.68 -6.59 -5.51
CA ASP A 285 13.32 -7.38 -4.46
C ASP A 285 14.27 -8.44 -5.04
N VAL A 286 13.88 -9.11 -6.12
CA VAL A 286 14.76 -10.06 -6.84
C VAL A 286 15.95 -9.31 -7.47
N ALA A 287 15.73 -8.15 -8.09
CA ALA A 287 16.81 -7.34 -8.65
C ALA A 287 17.82 -6.91 -7.57
N LEU A 288 17.35 -6.45 -6.41
CA LEU A 288 18.19 -6.11 -5.26
C LEU A 288 18.94 -7.35 -4.73
N GLY A 289 18.28 -8.50 -4.68
CA GLY A 289 18.89 -9.77 -4.29
C GLY A 289 19.99 -10.20 -5.25
N LEU A 290 19.77 -10.11 -6.55
CA LEU A 290 20.78 -10.43 -7.58
C LEU A 290 21.97 -9.45 -7.54
N THR A 291 21.74 -8.17 -7.26
CA THR A 291 22.84 -7.19 -7.07
C THR A 291 23.67 -7.54 -5.85
N LEU A 292 23.04 -7.94 -4.74
CA LEU A 292 23.73 -8.42 -3.55
C LEU A 292 24.55 -9.68 -3.85
N LEU A 293 23.98 -10.68 -4.54
CA LEU A 293 24.67 -11.89 -4.93
C LEU A 293 25.88 -11.59 -5.83
N SER A 294 25.70 -10.73 -6.84
CA SER A 294 26.78 -10.30 -7.74
C SER A 294 27.90 -9.58 -6.97
N TRP A 295 27.53 -8.75 -6.00
CA TRP A 295 28.48 -8.07 -5.14
C TRP A 295 29.26 -9.05 -4.25
N LEU A 296 28.58 -10.04 -3.66
CA LEU A 296 29.20 -11.08 -2.82
C LEU A 296 30.14 -12.00 -3.64
N HIS A 297 29.73 -12.40 -4.83
CA HIS A 297 30.52 -13.29 -5.69
C HIS A 297 31.78 -12.61 -6.24
N GLY A 298 31.80 -11.27 -6.31
CA GLY A 298 32.96 -10.51 -6.79
C GLY A 298 34.16 -10.61 -5.85
N ARG A 299 35.34 -10.93 -6.40
CA ARG A 299 36.68 -10.88 -5.73
C ARG A 299 36.81 -11.69 -4.42
N SER A 300 36.26 -12.89 -4.35
CA SER A 300 36.36 -13.76 -3.15
C SER A 300 35.88 -13.09 -1.84
N ARG A 301 34.95 -12.15 -1.93
CA ARG A 301 34.45 -11.39 -0.76
C ARG A 301 33.84 -12.28 0.30
N ILE A 302 33.26 -13.41 -0.10
CA ILE A 302 32.69 -14.38 0.83
C ILE A 302 33.80 -14.96 1.72
N GLY A 303 34.95 -15.36 1.14
CA GLY A 303 36.10 -15.83 1.91
C GLY A 303 36.61 -14.76 2.88
N HIS A 304 36.84 -13.53 2.40
CA HIS A 304 37.27 -12.43 3.27
C HIS A 304 36.26 -12.12 4.39
N LEU A 305 34.96 -12.23 4.10
CA LEU A 305 33.92 -12.02 5.11
C LEU A 305 33.89 -13.17 6.12
N ALA A 306 34.10 -14.40 5.68
CA ALA A 306 34.21 -15.57 6.57
C ALA A 306 35.44 -15.45 7.49
N ASP A 307 36.59 -15.08 6.94
CA ASP A 307 37.83 -14.88 7.70
C ASP A 307 37.70 -13.74 8.72
N ALA A 308 36.92 -12.71 8.43
CA ALA A 308 36.71 -11.59 9.34
C ALA A 308 35.68 -11.92 10.46
N LEU A 309 34.75 -12.85 10.25
CA LEU A 309 33.69 -13.15 11.21
C LEU A 309 34.20 -13.86 12.47
N VAL A 310 35.15 -14.77 12.34
CA VAL A 310 35.70 -15.50 13.50
C VAL A 310 36.42 -14.56 14.48
N PRO A 311 37.36 -13.70 14.06
CA PRO A 311 37.99 -12.73 14.96
C PRO A 311 36.98 -11.75 15.59
N VAL A 312 35.95 -11.35 14.87
CA VAL A 312 34.88 -10.50 15.42
C VAL A 312 34.11 -11.25 16.52
N ALA A 313 33.80 -12.52 16.31
CA ALA A 313 33.09 -13.33 17.32
C ALA A 313 33.97 -13.51 18.57
N ASP A 314 35.29 -13.76 18.41
CA ASP A 314 36.25 -13.87 19.51
C ASP A 314 36.33 -12.55 20.29
N HIS A 315 36.42 -11.43 19.59
CA HIS A 315 36.46 -10.11 20.23
C HIS A 315 35.16 -9.83 21.03
N VAL A 316 33.99 -10.13 20.48
CA VAL A 316 32.69 -10.01 21.19
C VAL A 316 32.70 -10.92 22.43
N ALA A 317 33.25 -12.11 22.33
CA ALA A 317 33.33 -13.03 23.46
C ALA A 317 34.27 -12.51 24.57
N GLU A 318 35.41 -11.96 24.20
CA GLU A 318 36.34 -11.32 25.13
C GLU A 318 35.69 -10.14 25.85
N GLU A 319 35.02 -9.27 25.13
CA GLU A 319 34.30 -8.13 25.72
C GLU A 319 33.18 -8.59 26.68
N LEU A 320 32.44 -9.67 26.34
CA LEU A 320 31.44 -10.25 27.23
C LEU A 320 32.08 -10.86 28.48
N GLN A 321 33.29 -11.48 28.37
CA GLN A 321 34.03 -11.99 29.52
C GLN A 321 34.51 -10.85 30.41
N HIS A 322 35.07 -9.77 29.84
CA HIS A 322 35.47 -8.56 30.54
C HIS A 322 34.25 -7.93 31.28
N LEU A 323 33.11 -7.83 30.61
CA LEU A 323 31.90 -7.34 31.22
C LEU A 323 31.46 -8.17 32.43
N LEU A 324 31.55 -9.51 32.34
CA LEU A 324 31.21 -10.40 33.46
C LEU A 324 32.23 -10.30 34.60
N GLN A 325 33.51 -10.20 34.29
CA GLN A 325 34.58 -9.97 35.28
C GLN A 325 34.36 -8.63 36.00
N TRP A 326 34.01 -7.58 35.28
CA TRP A 326 33.68 -6.29 35.85
C TRP A 326 32.44 -6.39 36.77
N LEU A 327 31.38 -7.14 36.37
CA LEU A 327 30.20 -7.39 37.19
C LEU A 327 30.56 -8.10 38.49
N MET A 328 31.44 -9.12 38.46
CA MET A 328 31.92 -9.85 39.65
C MET A 328 32.86 -9.02 40.53
N GLY A 329 33.44 -7.95 40.01
CA GLY A 329 34.40 -7.05 40.68
C GLY A 329 33.76 -5.93 41.52
N ALA A 330 32.50 -6.01 41.91
CA ALA A 330 31.74 -4.97 42.62
C ALA A 330 31.63 -3.64 41.82
N PRO A 331 30.90 -3.64 40.71
CA PRO A 331 30.75 -2.50 39.81
C PRO A 331 30.18 -1.27 40.53
N ALA A 332 30.74 -0.11 40.23
CA ALA A 332 30.33 1.19 40.79
C ALA A 332 30.36 1.25 42.32
N GLY A 333 31.17 0.41 43.02
CA GLY A 333 31.25 0.38 44.46
C GLY A 333 30.03 -0.26 45.17
N LEU A 334 29.15 -0.90 44.42
CA LEU A 334 27.99 -1.61 44.99
C LEU A 334 28.45 -2.86 45.74
N LYS A 335 28.01 -2.99 46.98
CA LYS A 335 28.23 -4.22 47.79
C LYS A 335 27.30 -5.32 47.28
N MET A 336 27.89 -6.23 46.50
CA MET A 336 27.20 -7.40 45.96
C MET A 336 27.26 -8.58 46.93
N ASN A 337 26.30 -9.50 46.82
CA ASN A 337 26.40 -10.78 47.53
C ASN A 337 27.42 -11.68 46.82
N ARG A 338 28.63 -11.81 47.37
CA ARG A 338 29.74 -12.55 46.77
C ARG A 338 29.40 -14.00 46.40
N ALA A 339 28.64 -14.71 47.22
CA ALA A 339 28.30 -16.10 46.94
C ALA A 339 27.38 -16.21 45.70
N LEU A 340 26.33 -15.40 45.65
CA LEU A 340 25.42 -15.38 44.49
C LEU A 340 26.13 -14.88 43.23
N ASP A 341 26.95 -13.83 43.34
CA ASP A 341 27.70 -13.22 42.25
C ASP A 341 28.70 -14.22 41.61
N GLN A 342 29.44 -14.96 42.46
CA GLN A 342 30.36 -16.00 41.96
C GLN A 342 29.62 -17.16 41.26
N VAL A 343 28.46 -17.58 41.78
CA VAL A 343 27.68 -18.66 41.16
C VAL A 343 27.15 -18.20 39.79
N LEU A 344 26.53 -17.01 39.73
CA LEU A 344 26.02 -16.44 38.48
C LEU A 344 27.14 -16.17 37.49
N GLY A 345 28.22 -15.50 37.92
CA GLY A 345 29.35 -15.16 37.07
C GLY A 345 30.02 -16.40 36.46
N ARG A 346 30.29 -17.43 37.26
CA ARG A 346 30.88 -18.70 36.77
C ARG A 346 29.93 -19.42 35.79
N PHE A 347 28.64 -19.42 36.08
CA PHE A 347 27.63 -20.02 35.21
C PHE A 347 27.63 -19.34 33.85
N PHE A 348 27.64 -18.00 33.79
CA PHE A 348 27.64 -17.28 32.54
C PHE A 348 28.98 -17.39 31.80
N LEU A 349 30.10 -17.34 32.50
CA LEU A 349 31.43 -17.56 31.88
C LEU A 349 31.55 -18.93 31.22
N TYR A 350 31.05 -19.97 31.88
CA TYR A 350 31.01 -21.32 31.30
C TYR A 350 30.23 -21.38 30.00
N HIS A 351 29.08 -20.71 29.96
CA HIS A 351 28.26 -20.67 28.75
C HIS A 351 28.90 -19.85 27.62
N ILE A 352 29.67 -18.79 27.93
CA ILE A 352 30.44 -18.04 26.93
C ILE A 352 31.55 -18.93 26.38
N HIS A 353 32.28 -19.66 27.20
CA HIS A 353 33.28 -20.62 26.73
C HIS A 353 32.67 -21.70 25.83
N LEU A 354 31.53 -22.21 26.19
CA LEU A 354 30.80 -23.19 25.36
C LEU A 354 30.39 -22.58 24.02
N TRP A 355 29.94 -21.32 23.99
CA TRP A 355 29.60 -20.61 22.78
C TRP A 355 30.81 -20.35 21.87
N ILE A 356 31.94 -19.93 22.42
CA ILE A 356 33.23 -19.78 21.69
C ILE A 356 33.63 -21.12 21.05
N SER A 357 33.59 -22.20 21.84
CA SER A 357 33.92 -23.53 21.34
C SER A 357 32.98 -23.95 20.19
N TYR A 358 31.71 -23.60 20.26
CA TYR A 358 30.74 -23.82 19.19
C TYR A 358 31.10 -23.00 17.92
N ILE A 359 31.46 -21.71 18.06
CA ILE A 359 31.87 -20.87 16.94
C ILE A 359 33.11 -21.44 16.24
N HIS A 360 34.14 -21.83 17.00
CA HIS A 360 35.35 -22.44 16.43
C HIS A 360 35.06 -23.79 15.75
N LEU A 361 34.15 -24.60 16.30
CA LEU A 361 33.70 -25.84 15.67
C LEU A 361 33.00 -25.56 14.33
N MET A 362 32.23 -24.45 14.25
CA MET A 362 31.50 -24.06 13.03
C MET A 362 32.33 -23.26 12.04
N SER A 363 33.55 -22.82 12.43
CA SER A 363 34.45 -22.00 11.60
C SER A 363 34.63 -22.56 10.16
N PRO A 364 34.91 -23.86 9.92
CA PRO A 364 35.08 -24.40 8.57
C PRO A 364 33.79 -24.34 7.72
N PHE A 365 32.66 -24.20 8.34
CA PHE A 365 31.35 -24.14 7.65
C PHE A 365 30.86 -22.71 7.40
N ILE A 366 31.48 -21.70 7.98
CA ILE A 366 31.04 -20.29 7.89
C ILE A 366 30.99 -19.82 6.44
N GLU A 367 31.99 -20.15 5.64
CA GLU A 367 32.02 -19.81 4.22
C GLU A 367 30.84 -20.44 3.46
N HIS A 368 30.53 -21.71 3.70
CA HIS A 368 29.38 -22.40 3.10
C HIS A 368 28.06 -21.78 3.54
N ILE A 369 27.93 -21.41 4.82
CA ILE A 369 26.74 -20.73 5.35
C ILE A 369 26.54 -19.39 4.64
N LEU A 370 27.58 -18.58 4.52
CA LEU A 370 27.54 -17.29 3.83
C LEU A 370 27.22 -17.46 2.35
N TRP A 371 27.73 -18.51 1.72
CA TRP A 371 27.42 -18.83 0.33
C TRP A 371 25.92 -19.16 0.16
N HIS A 372 25.33 -19.95 1.07
CA HIS A 372 23.89 -20.26 1.05
C HIS A 372 23.03 -19.02 1.34
N VAL A 373 23.47 -18.12 2.23
CA VAL A 373 22.80 -16.82 2.44
C VAL A 373 22.82 -16.00 1.16
N GLY A 374 23.99 -15.94 0.48
CA GLY A 374 24.12 -15.27 -0.81
C GLY A 374 23.21 -15.90 -1.88
N LEU A 375 23.17 -17.23 -1.96
CA LEU A 375 22.31 -17.93 -2.91
C LEU A 375 20.82 -17.69 -2.62
N SER A 376 20.43 -17.61 -1.36
CA SER A 376 19.04 -17.30 -0.99
C SER A 376 18.58 -15.92 -1.50
N ALA A 377 19.53 -14.99 -1.77
CA ALA A 377 19.25 -13.70 -2.37
C ALA A 377 18.69 -13.80 -3.81
N CYS A 378 18.86 -14.94 -4.50
CA CYS A 378 18.19 -15.20 -5.78
C CYS A 378 16.66 -15.21 -5.65
N LEU A 379 16.14 -15.59 -4.47
CA LEU A 379 14.69 -15.56 -4.18
C LEU A 379 14.21 -14.15 -3.80
N GLY A 380 15.13 -13.23 -3.56
CA GLY A 380 14.90 -11.84 -3.20
C GLY A 380 15.77 -11.40 -2.01
N LEU A 381 16.10 -10.12 -1.97
CA LEU A 381 16.85 -9.51 -0.87
C LEU A 381 16.15 -9.73 0.49
N THR A 382 14.82 -9.65 0.51
CA THR A 382 14.02 -9.84 1.73
C THR A 382 14.17 -11.23 2.33
N VAL A 383 14.32 -12.27 1.51
CA VAL A 383 14.58 -13.65 1.96
C VAL A 383 15.98 -13.75 2.58
N ALA A 384 16.99 -13.16 1.94
CA ALA A 384 18.36 -13.14 2.46
C ALA A 384 18.45 -12.37 3.79
N LEU A 385 17.76 -11.23 3.90
CA LEU A 385 17.71 -10.45 5.14
C LEU A 385 16.98 -11.21 6.27
N SER A 386 15.91 -11.92 5.96
CA SER A 386 15.19 -12.74 6.93
C SER A 386 16.08 -13.90 7.42
N LEU A 387 16.81 -14.55 6.52
CA LEU A 387 17.77 -15.59 6.87
C LEU A 387 18.90 -15.04 7.73
N LEU A 388 19.42 -13.86 7.40
CA LEU A 388 20.42 -13.16 8.22
C LEU A 388 19.88 -12.86 9.62
N SER A 389 18.64 -12.40 9.74
CA SER A 389 17.97 -12.18 11.04
C SER A 389 17.89 -13.46 11.88
N ASP A 390 17.55 -14.58 11.24
CA ASP A 390 17.47 -15.89 11.91
C ASP A 390 18.86 -16.39 12.34
N ILE A 391 19.92 -16.16 11.53
CA ILE A 391 21.31 -16.45 11.89
C ILE A 391 21.76 -15.60 13.09
N ILE A 392 21.45 -14.29 13.09
CA ILE A 392 21.73 -13.41 14.23
C ILE A 392 21.01 -13.91 15.48
N ALA A 393 19.75 -14.36 15.37
CA ALA A 393 19.01 -14.94 16.48
C ALA A 393 19.70 -16.19 17.04
N LEU A 394 20.21 -17.06 16.18
CA LEU A 394 20.92 -18.27 16.56
C LEU A 394 22.27 -17.95 17.23
N LEU A 395 23.07 -17.06 16.63
CA LEU A 395 24.36 -16.64 17.19
C LEU A 395 24.21 -15.94 18.54
N THR A 396 23.16 -15.15 18.73
CA THR A 396 22.91 -14.42 19.98
C THR A 396 22.00 -15.17 20.95
N PHE A 397 21.75 -16.46 20.71
CA PHE A 397 20.85 -17.28 21.54
C PHE A 397 21.32 -17.36 23.00
N HIS A 398 22.62 -17.38 23.25
CA HIS A 398 23.21 -17.35 24.61
C HIS A 398 22.79 -16.08 25.37
N ILE A 399 22.82 -14.89 24.73
CA ILE A 399 22.36 -13.61 25.32
C ILE A 399 20.88 -13.71 25.67
N TYR A 400 20.06 -14.32 24.80
CA TYR A 400 18.66 -14.56 25.08
C TYR A 400 18.46 -15.45 26.30
N CYS A 401 19.22 -16.54 26.42
CA CYS A 401 19.18 -17.41 27.60
C CYS A 401 19.54 -16.66 28.89
N PHE A 402 20.61 -15.87 28.86
CA PHE A 402 21.03 -15.06 30.01
C PHE A 402 19.97 -14.06 30.43
N TYR A 403 19.36 -13.38 29.46
CA TYR A 403 18.25 -12.49 29.69
C TYR A 403 17.06 -13.23 30.34
N VAL A 404 16.65 -14.38 29.81
CA VAL A 404 15.51 -15.15 30.34
C VAL A 404 15.77 -15.62 31.76
N TYR A 405 16.99 -16.15 32.05
CA TYR A 405 17.34 -16.56 33.43
C TYR A 405 17.38 -15.36 34.36
N GLY A 406 18.02 -14.27 33.98
CA GLY A 406 18.07 -13.03 34.75
C GLY A 406 16.67 -12.47 35.04
N ALA A 407 15.83 -12.38 34.01
CA ALA A 407 14.45 -11.89 34.13
C ALA A 407 13.59 -12.74 35.06
N ARG A 408 13.67 -14.08 34.93
CA ARG A 408 12.90 -14.99 35.78
C ARG A 408 13.35 -14.93 37.23
N LEU A 409 14.67 -14.88 37.49
CA LEU A 409 15.20 -14.75 38.86
C LEU A 409 14.81 -13.41 39.47
N TYR A 410 14.87 -12.33 38.70
CA TYR A 410 14.46 -11.00 39.17
C TYR A 410 12.96 -10.94 39.43
N CYS A 411 12.13 -11.41 38.50
CA CYS A 411 10.69 -11.48 38.62
C CYS A 411 10.27 -12.29 39.88
N LEU A 412 10.88 -13.47 40.10
CA LEU A 412 10.61 -14.31 41.29
C LEU A 412 10.91 -13.55 42.59
N LYS A 413 12.04 -12.81 42.63
CA LYS A 413 12.41 -12.01 43.81
C LYS A 413 11.47 -10.84 44.05
N ILE A 414 11.08 -10.11 43.00
CA ILE A 414 10.11 -9.00 43.12
C ILE A 414 8.75 -9.51 43.63
N HIS A 415 8.27 -10.62 43.06
CA HIS A 415 7.01 -11.23 43.52
C HIS A 415 7.11 -11.76 44.97
N GLY A 416 8.23 -12.38 45.32
CA GLY A 416 8.50 -12.82 46.68
C GLY A 416 8.49 -11.67 47.69
N LEU A 417 9.25 -10.61 47.40
CA LEU A 417 9.28 -9.40 48.23
C LEU A 417 7.91 -8.73 48.34
N SER A 418 7.17 -8.64 47.25
CA SER A 418 5.81 -8.08 47.21
C SER A 418 4.84 -8.93 48.05
N SER A 419 4.99 -10.25 48.02
CA SER A 419 4.17 -11.17 48.84
C SER A 419 4.49 -11.04 50.32
N LEU A 420 5.78 -11.01 50.71
CA LEU A 420 6.23 -10.85 52.09
C LEU A 420 5.89 -9.45 52.61
N TRP A 421 5.93 -8.42 51.80
CA TRP A 421 5.45 -7.09 52.16
C TRP A 421 3.96 -7.09 52.53
N ARG A 422 3.15 -7.87 51.81
CA ARG A 422 1.72 -8.06 52.12
C ARG A 422 1.54 -8.79 53.45
N LEU A 423 2.40 -9.77 53.76
CA LEU A 423 2.39 -10.49 55.05
C LEU A 423 2.59 -9.51 56.21
N PHE A 424 3.57 -8.59 56.13
CA PHE A 424 3.79 -7.57 57.18
C PHE A 424 2.61 -6.62 57.36
N ARG A 425 1.81 -6.42 56.30
CA ARG A 425 0.59 -5.60 56.36
C ARG A 425 -0.64 -6.39 56.80
N GLY A 426 -0.51 -7.64 57.29
CA GLY A 426 -1.63 -8.49 57.64
C GLY A 426 -2.57 -8.78 56.48
N LYS A 427 -2.03 -8.91 55.26
CA LYS A 427 -2.81 -9.10 54.04
C LYS A 427 -2.35 -10.34 53.28
N LYS A 428 -3.32 -11.10 52.75
CA LYS A 428 -3.08 -12.29 51.92
C LYS A 428 -3.81 -12.18 50.61
N TRP A 429 -3.14 -12.62 49.53
CA TRP A 429 -3.79 -12.74 48.22
C TRP A 429 -4.69 -13.96 48.18
N ASN A 430 -5.98 -13.75 47.97
CA ASN A 430 -6.95 -14.82 47.80
C ASN A 430 -7.06 -15.19 46.32
N VAL A 431 -6.54 -16.36 45.95
CA VAL A 431 -6.52 -16.83 44.54
C VAL A 431 -7.94 -17.07 44.02
N LEU A 432 -8.86 -17.56 44.87
CA LEU A 432 -10.23 -17.84 44.43
C LEU A 432 -11.04 -16.58 44.15
N ARG A 433 -10.85 -15.54 44.99
CA ARG A 433 -11.60 -14.27 44.89
C ARG A 433 -10.84 -13.20 44.11
N GLN A 434 -9.61 -13.49 43.66
CA GLN A 434 -8.74 -12.54 42.92
C GLN A 434 -8.59 -11.17 43.61
N ARG A 435 -8.58 -11.17 44.97
CA ARG A 435 -8.45 -9.96 45.78
C ARG A 435 -7.55 -10.17 46.96
N VAL A 436 -7.16 -9.07 47.59
CA VAL A 436 -6.36 -9.07 48.81
C VAL A 436 -7.30 -9.04 50.02
N ASP A 437 -7.26 -10.09 50.84
CA ASP A 437 -8.04 -10.22 52.09
C ASP A 437 -7.14 -9.97 53.30
N SER A 438 -7.72 -9.54 54.45
CA SER A 438 -7.02 -9.44 55.72
C SER A 438 -6.79 -10.84 56.31
N CYS A 439 -5.64 -11.04 56.93
CA CYS A 439 -5.27 -12.29 57.58
C CYS A 439 -4.44 -12.00 58.83
N SER A 440 -4.72 -12.70 59.92
CA SER A 440 -3.87 -12.71 61.12
C SER A 440 -2.77 -13.75 60.94
N TYR A 441 -1.54 -13.41 61.29
CA TYR A 441 -0.39 -14.29 61.19
C TYR A 441 0.20 -14.53 62.58
N ASP A 442 0.69 -15.75 62.82
CA ASP A 442 1.38 -16.11 64.01
C ASP A 442 2.78 -15.50 64.09
N LEU A 443 3.33 -15.39 65.33
CA LEU A 443 4.67 -14.83 65.57
C LEU A 443 5.76 -15.60 64.80
N ASP A 444 5.67 -16.92 64.69
CA ASP A 444 6.61 -17.76 63.97
C ASP A 444 6.57 -17.49 62.47
N GLN A 445 5.39 -17.30 61.95
CA GLN A 445 5.22 -16.95 60.53
C GLN A 445 5.81 -15.57 60.20
N LEU A 446 5.63 -14.62 61.12
CA LEU A 446 6.18 -13.27 60.99
C LEU A 446 7.71 -13.31 61.11
N PHE A 447 8.27 -14.09 62.02
CA PHE A 447 9.73 -14.25 62.15
C PHE A 447 10.37 -14.88 60.91
N ILE A 448 9.82 -15.99 60.40
CA ILE A 448 10.28 -16.63 59.18
C ILE A 448 10.11 -15.67 57.99
N GLY A 449 9.00 -14.94 57.94
CA GLY A 449 8.74 -13.93 56.89
C GLY A 449 9.77 -12.80 56.88
N THR A 450 10.18 -12.29 58.07
CA THR A 450 11.21 -11.25 58.18
C THR A 450 12.58 -11.76 57.76
N LEU A 451 12.94 -12.97 58.15
CA LEU A 451 14.20 -13.61 57.75
C LEU A 451 14.27 -13.77 56.22
N LEU A 452 13.20 -14.30 55.62
CA LEU A 452 13.14 -14.51 54.17
C LEU A 452 13.15 -13.18 53.42
N PHE A 453 12.42 -12.17 53.92
CA PHE A 453 12.41 -10.82 53.34
C PHE A 453 13.80 -10.19 53.33
N THR A 454 14.51 -10.25 54.46
CA THR A 454 15.86 -9.69 54.56
C THR A 454 16.85 -10.40 53.62
N ILE A 455 16.78 -11.73 53.53
CA ILE A 455 17.61 -12.49 52.56
C ILE A 455 17.32 -12.07 51.13
N LEU A 456 16.04 -12.02 50.74
CA LEU A 456 15.66 -11.61 49.36
C LEU A 456 16.04 -10.16 49.08
N LEU A 457 15.94 -9.26 50.05
CA LEU A 457 16.31 -7.85 49.95
C LEU A 457 17.81 -7.70 49.66
N PHE A 458 18.66 -8.45 50.42
CA PHE A 458 20.13 -8.41 50.18
C PHE A 458 20.57 -9.11 48.90
N LEU A 459 19.80 -10.08 48.39
CA LEU A 459 20.08 -10.74 47.12
C LEU A 459 19.56 -9.96 45.90
N LEU A 460 18.64 -9.00 46.11
CA LEU A 460 17.99 -8.27 45.04
C LEU A 460 18.97 -7.42 44.21
N PRO A 461 19.88 -6.60 44.79
CA PRO A 461 20.77 -5.72 43.99
C PRO A 461 21.63 -6.49 42.99
N THR A 462 22.20 -7.64 43.42
CA THR A 462 23.00 -8.51 42.58
C THR A 462 22.20 -8.99 41.36
N THR A 463 20.99 -9.51 41.62
CA THR A 463 20.14 -10.04 40.55
C THR A 463 19.62 -8.93 39.62
N ALA A 464 19.28 -7.76 40.20
CA ALA A 464 18.80 -6.61 39.45
C ALA A 464 19.87 -6.10 38.48
N LEU A 465 21.13 -6.07 38.89
CA LEU A 465 22.24 -5.62 38.05
C LEU A 465 22.48 -6.59 36.90
N TYR A 466 22.57 -7.90 37.14
CA TYR A 466 22.68 -8.89 36.06
C TYR A 466 21.48 -8.84 35.12
N TYR A 467 20.28 -8.72 35.65
CA TYR A 467 19.06 -8.56 34.85
C TYR A 467 19.14 -7.30 33.96
N LEU A 468 19.56 -6.16 34.51
CA LEU A 468 19.67 -4.89 33.76
C LEU A 468 20.66 -5.04 32.59
N VAL A 469 21.86 -5.56 32.86
CA VAL A 469 22.92 -5.70 31.85
C VAL A 469 22.46 -6.63 30.72
N PHE A 470 21.93 -7.82 31.03
CA PHE A 470 21.49 -8.76 30.01
C PHE A 470 20.24 -8.28 29.27
N THR A 471 19.39 -7.50 29.94
CA THR A 471 18.26 -6.84 29.27
C THR A 471 18.74 -5.81 28.26
N LEU A 472 19.73 -4.98 28.58
CA LEU A 472 20.30 -4.00 27.65
C LEU A 472 20.94 -4.69 26.44
N LEU A 473 21.73 -5.75 26.67
CA LEU A 473 22.30 -6.56 25.57
C LEU A 473 21.20 -7.18 24.70
N ARG A 474 20.17 -7.73 25.31
CA ARG A 474 19.02 -8.28 24.56
C ARG A 474 18.29 -7.22 23.76
N LEU A 475 18.06 -6.03 24.33
CA LEU A 475 17.43 -4.92 23.61
C LEU A 475 18.26 -4.46 22.41
N LEU A 476 19.59 -4.45 22.51
CA LEU A 476 20.47 -4.14 21.38
C LEU A 476 20.28 -5.15 20.24
N VAL A 477 20.30 -6.46 20.54
CA VAL A 477 20.05 -7.51 19.56
C VAL A 477 18.68 -7.34 18.89
N VAL A 478 17.65 -7.11 19.72
CA VAL A 478 16.28 -6.89 19.22
C VAL A 478 16.19 -5.65 18.35
N ALA A 479 16.92 -4.57 18.67
CA ALA A 479 16.95 -3.36 17.85
C ALA A 479 17.55 -3.64 16.45
N VAL A 480 18.66 -4.41 16.38
CA VAL A 480 19.27 -4.81 15.10
C VAL A 480 18.30 -5.69 14.28
N GLN A 481 17.72 -6.70 14.91
CA GLN A 481 16.72 -7.55 14.24
C GLN A 481 15.50 -6.72 13.78
N GLY A 482 15.04 -5.78 14.62
CA GLY A 482 13.95 -4.87 14.30
C GLY A 482 14.23 -3.98 13.10
N LEU A 483 15.46 -3.50 12.96
CA LEU A 483 15.87 -2.74 11.79
C LEU A 483 15.82 -3.60 10.52
N ILE A 484 16.28 -4.85 10.58
CA ILE A 484 16.20 -5.80 9.47
C ILE A 484 14.74 -6.05 9.08
N HIS A 485 13.88 -6.33 10.05
CA HIS A 485 12.45 -6.54 9.81
C HIS A 485 11.76 -5.30 9.22
N LEU A 486 12.14 -4.11 9.68
CA LEU A 486 11.62 -2.85 9.12
C LEU A 486 12.03 -2.66 7.66
N LEU A 487 13.26 -3.02 7.28
CA LEU A 487 13.71 -3.01 5.89
C LEU A 487 12.94 -4.03 5.04
N VAL A 488 12.74 -5.23 5.54
CA VAL A 488 11.95 -6.27 4.87
C VAL A 488 10.50 -5.80 4.65
N ASP A 489 9.87 -5.25 5.67
CA ASP A 489 8.51 -4.72 5.58
C ASP A 489 8.41 -3.51 4.65
N LEU A 490 9.42 -2.64 4.64
CA LEU A 490 9.48 -1.52 3.71
C LEU A 490 9.48 -2.00 2.27
N ILE A 491 10.37 -2.94 1.91
CA ILE A 491 10.47 -3.48 0.55
C ILE A 491 9.17 -4.17 0.14
N ASN A 492 8.58 -4.98 1.02
CA ASN A 492 7.35 -5.72 0.72
C ASN A 492 6.10 -4.83 0.65
N SER A 493 6.04 -3.74 1.42
CA SER A 493 4.83 -2.92 1.55
C SER A 493 4.76 -1.75 0.58
N LEU A 494 5.88 -1.37 -0.07
CA LEU A 494 5.93 -0.22 -0.96
C LEU A 494 5.08 -0.45 -2.23
N PRO A 495 4.10 0.42 -2.53
CA PRO A 495 3.31 0.37 -3.77
C PRO A 495 4.07 1.03 -4.93
N LEU A 496 5.17 0.39 -5.37
CA LEU A 496 6.12 0.96 -6.34
C LEU A 496 5.47 1.32 -7.69
N TYR A 497 4.60 0.43 -8.20
CA TYR A 497 3.90 0.69 -9.45
C TYR A 497 2.99 1.91 -9.35
N SER A 498 2.23 2.03 -8.24
CA SER A 498 1.35 3.18 -8.01
C SER A 498 2.14 4.48 -7.85
N LEU A 499 3.29 4.45 -7.19
CA LEU A 499 4.19 5.61 -7.07
C LEU A 499 4.78 6.01 -8.44
N GLY A 500 5.25 5.04 -9.22
CA GLY A 500 5.73 5.27 -10.58
C GLY A 500 4.63 5.81 -11.49
N LEU A 501 3.42 5.27 -11.40
CA LEU A 501 2.27 5.77 -12.13
C LEU A 501 1.93 7.22 -11.74
N ARG A 502 2.02 7.55 -10.44
CA ARG A 502 1.81 8.92 -9.95
C ARG A 502 2.88 9.89 -10.46
N LEU A 503 4.11 9.43 -10.62
CA LEU A 503 5.21 10.23 -11.16
C LEU A 503 5.06 10.45 -12.67
N CYS A 504 4.84 9.37 -13.43
CA CYS A 504 4.80 9.42 -14.90
C CYS A 504 3.47 9.91 -15.45
N ARG A 505 2.33 9.49 -14.85
CA ARG A 505 0.97 9.78 -15.32
C ARG A 505 0.04 10.15 -14.16
N PRO A 506 0.22 11.36 -13.59
CA PRO A 506 -0.48 11.77 -12.35
C PRO A 506 -2.00 11.77 -12.48
N TYR A 507 -2.54 12.03 -13.67
CA TYR A 507 -3.98 12.08 -13.93
C TYR A 507 -4.69 10.72 -13.79
N ARG A 508 -3.96 9.60 -13.87
CA ARG A 508 -4.55 8.26 -13.67
C ARG A 508 -4.99 7.99 -12.25
N LEU A 509 -4.33 8.63 -11.28
CA LEU A 509 -4.68 8.54 -9.86
C LEU A 509 -5.40 9.82 -9.44
N ALA A 510 -6.69 9.93 -9.81
CA ALA A 510 -7.48 11.13 -9.57
C ALA A 510 -7.95 11.21 -8.12
N ALA A 511 -7.75 12.37 -7.47
CA ALA A 511 -8.35 12.70 -6.17
C ALA A 511 -9.67 13.47 -6.34
N GLY A 512 -9.82 14.13 -7.48
CA GLY A 512 -10.95 15.00 -7.77
C GLY A 512 -10.68 15.83 -9.01
N VAL A 513 -11.51 16.84 -9.22
CA VAL A 513 -11.44 17.74 -10.37
C VAL A 513 -11.27 19.18 -9.86
N LYS A 514 -10.44 19.96 -10.54
CA LYS A 514 -10.30 21.40 -10.35
C LYS A 514 -10.76 22.12 -11.61
N PHE A 515 -11.48 23.21 -11.43
CA PHE A 515 -11.87 24.10 -12.50
C PHE A 515 -11.01 25.37 -12.45
N ARG A 516 -10.30 25.63 -13.54
CA ARG A 516 -9.53 26.86 -13.72
C ARG A 516 -10.36 27.82 -14.58
N VAL A 517 -10.60 29.01 -14.07
CA VAL A 517 -11.25 30.06 -14.86
C VAL A 517 -10.29 30.53 -15.95
N LEU A 518 -10.70 30.42 -17.22
CA LEU A 518 -9.94 30.90 -18.37
C LEU A 518 -10.25 32.36 -18.66
N GLN A 519 -11.55 32.71 -18.65
CA GLN A 519 -12.01 34.08 -18.89
C GLN A 519 -13.39 34.28 -18.26
N HIS A 520 -13.57 35.48 -17.71
CA HIS A 520 -14.85 35.94 -17.18
C HIS A 520 -15.05 37.39 -17.62
N GLU A 521 -15.98 37.59 -18.54
CA GLU A 521 -16.40 38.91 -19.05
C GLU A 521 -17.91 39.04 -18.87
N ALA A 522 -18.38 40.21 -18.47
CA ALA A 522 -19.81 40.48 -18.32
C ALA A 522 -20.53 40.33 -19.68
N GLY A 523 -21.64 39.58 -19.71
CA GLY A 523 -22.43 39.33 -20.92
C GLY A 523 -21.90 38.21 -21.83
N ARG A 524 -20.90 37.44 -21.38
CA ARG A 524 -20.34 36.29 -22.12
C ARG A 524 -20.36 35.02 -21.29
N PRO A 525 -20.36 33.83 -21.93
CA PRO A 525 -20.35 32.57 -21.19
C PRO A 525 -19.06 32.42 -20.35
N LEU A 526 -19.22 32.00 -19.09
CA LEU A 526 -18.10 31.67 -18.20
C LEU A 526 -17.32 30.50 -18.77
N ARG A 527 -15.99 30.68 -18.99
CA ARG A 527 -15.12 29.64 -19.54
C ARG A 527 -14.25 29.04 -18.47
N LEU A 528 -14.33 27.73 -18.34
CA LEU A 528 -13.60 26.94 -17.37
C LEU A 528 -12.78 25.85 -18.07
N LEU A 529 -11.60 25.59 -17.55
CA LEU A 529 -10.80 24.42 -17.92
C LEU A 529 -10.87 23.40 -16.79
N MET A 530 -11.36 22.22 -17.11
CA MET A 530 -11.40 21.10 -16.19
C MET A 530 -10.03 20.43 -16.12
N GLN A 531 -9.45 20.35 -14.95
CA GLN A 531 -8.18 19.69 -14.69
C GLN A 531 -8.37 18.60 -13.65
N ILE A 532 -7.79 17.43 -13.90
CA ILE A 532 -7.80 16.34 -12.94
C ILE A 532 -6.78 16.62 -11.85
N ASN A 533 -7.23 16.67 -10.61
CA ASN A 533 -6.38 16.83 -9.45
C ASN A 533 -5.84 15.47 -9.03
N PRO A 534 -4.52 15.25 -9.09
CA PRO A 534 -3.94 13.96 -8.76
C PRO A 534 -3.87 13.72 -7.25
N LEU A 535 -3.96 12.46 -6.83
CA LEU A 535 -3.81 12.06 -5.43
C LEU A 535 -2.44 12.52 -4.87
N PRO A 536 -2.38 13.07 -3.64
CA PRO A 536 -1.11 13.34 -2.98
C PRO A 536 -0.37 12.04 -2.67
N TYR A 537 0.96 12.07 -2.68
CA TYR A 537 1.82 10.89 -2.46
C TYR A 537 1.50 10.16 -1.15
N SER A 538 1.22 10.87 -0.08
CA SER A 538 0.84 10.29 1.20
C SER A 538 -0.42 9.41 1.12
N ARG A 539 -1.43 9.87 0.39
CA ARG A 539 -2.65 9.08 0.13
C ARG A 539 -2.38 7.89 -0.78
N VAL A 540 -1.55 8.05 -1.83
CA VAL A 540 -1.15 6.92 -2.69
C VAL A 540 -0.49 5.84 -1.85
N MET A 541 0.46 6.21 -0.98
CA MET A 541 1.11 5.28 -0.05
C MET A 541 0.10 4.57 0.85
N HIS A 542 -0.82 5.33 1.45
CA HIS A 542 -1.78 4.74 2.38
C HIS A 542 -2.80 3.83 1.69
N THR A 543 -3.32 4.24 0.51
CA THR A 543 -4.39 3.51 -0.20
C THR A 543 -3.89 2.24 -0.88
N TYR A 544 -2.70 2.29 -1.47
CA TYR A 544 -2.16 1.19 -2.28
C TYR A 544 -1.06 0.39 -1.58
N ARG A 545 -0.78 0.67 -0.31
CA ARG A 545 0.17 -0.10 0.48
C ARG A 545 -0.19 -1.57 0.47
N LEU A 546 0.79 -2.41 0.16
CA LEU A 546 0.64 -3.85 0.23
C LEU A 546 0.61 -4.31 1.71
N PRO A 547 -0.11 -5.39 2.03
CA PRO A 547 -0.09 -5.92 3.38
C PRO A 547 1.33 -6.34 3.75
N SER A 548 1.85 -5.81 4.87
CA SER A 548 3.14 -6.21 5.41
C SER A 548 3.07 -7.59 6.06
N CYS A 549 4.22 -8.23 6.26
CA CYS A 549 4.31 -9.55 6.91
C CYS A 549 3.84 -9.56 8.38
N GLY A 550 3.45 -8.44 8.93
CA GLY A 550 2.73 -8.38 10.20
C GLY A 550 3.58 -8.39 11.46
N CYS A 551 4.88 -8.11 11.37
CA CYS A 551 5.72 -7.88 12.55
C CYS A 551 5.41 -6.52 13.18
N HIS A 552 4.32 -6.44 13.93
CA HIS A 552 4.02 -5.23 14.71
C HIS A 552 4.52 -5.40 16.15
N PRO A 553 5.00 -4.33 16.81
CA PRO A 553 5.36 -4.41 18.21
C PRO A 553 4.14 -4.86 19.04
N LYS A 554 4.33 -5.90 19.85
CA LYS A 554 3.27 -6.53 20.63
C LYS A 554 2.72 -5.61 21.73
N ASP A 555 3.61 -4.81 22.32
CA ASP A 555 3.32 -4.02 23.50
C ASP A 555 3.41 -2.52 23.23
N SER A 556 2.55 -1.72 23.86
CA SER A 556 2.72 -0.27 23.91
C SER A 556 3.95 0.10 24.75
N TRP A 557 4.52 1.28 24.54
CA TRP A 557 5.69 1.74 25.31
C TRP A 557 5.48 1.67 26.83
N GLY A 558 4.29 2.03 27.32
CA GLY A 558 3.97 1.92 28.75
C GLY A 558 3.91 0.49 29.27
N ALA A 559 3.34 -0.43 28.48
CA ALA A 559 3.33 -1.86 28.81
C ALA A 559 4.75 -2.44 28.82
N LEU A 560 5.60 -2.03 27.89
CA LEU A 560 7.00 -2.45 27.78
C LEU A 560 7.81 -1.98 29.02
N CYS A 561 7.68 -0.70 29.40
CA CYS A 561 8.32 -0.19 30.62
C CYS A 561 7.84 -0.93 31.88
N ARG A 562 6.55 -1.23 31.98
CA ARG A 562 6.02 -2.02 33.11
C ARG A 562 6.61 -3.41 33.14
N LYS A 563 6.69 -4.12 32.01
CA LYS A 563 7.29 -5.45 31.91
C LYS A 563 8.77 -5.43 32.29
N LEU A 564 9.52 -4.41 31.84
CA LEU A 564 10.92 -4.20 32.22
C LEU A 564 11.06 -4.02 33.75
N PHE A 565 10.18 -3.25 34.37
CA PHE A 565 10.25 -3.01 35.82
C PHE A 565 9.96 -4.25 36.64
N PHE A 566 8.99 -5.08 36.23
CA PHE A 566 8.63 -6.31 36.95
C PHE A 566 9.45 -7.55 36.55
N GLY A 567 10.31 -7.43 35.54
CA GLY A 567 11.12 -8.56 35.03
C GLY A 567 10.30 -9.58 34.23
N GLU A 568 9.18 -9.16 33.65
CA GLU A 568 8.40 -10.01 32.75
C GLU A 568 9.13 -10.18 31.42
N LEU A 569 8.94 -11.34 30.78
CA LEU A 569 9.58 -11.60 29.49
C LEU A 569 9.01 -10.72 28.38
N ILE A 570 9.89 -10.11 27.62
CA ILE A 570 9.53 -9.25 26.50
C ILE A 570 9.65 -10.05 25.21
N TYR A 571 8.51 -10.16 24.50
CA TYR A 571 8.43 -10.68 23.13
C TYR A 571 8.10 -9.51 22.22
N PRO A 572 9.09 -8.89 21.54
CA PRO A 572 8.94 -7.61 20.85
C PRO A 572 8.02 -7.69 19.64
N TRP A 573 7.84 -8.89 19.06
CA TRP A 573 7.10 -9.07 17.82
C TRP A 573 5.83 -9.89 18.03
N ARG A 574 4.72 -9.40 17.43
CA ARG A 574 3.45 -10.13 17.39
C ARG A 574 3.46 -11.02 16.15
N GLN A 575 3.32 -12.33 16.33
CA GLN A 575 3.13 -13.25 15.21
C GLN A 575 1.68 -13.19 14.73
N ARG A 576 1.51 -13.26 13.38
CA ARG A 576 0.20 -13.33 12.73
C ARG A 576 -0.47 -14.65 13.15
N GLY A 577 -1.40 -14.61 14.09
CA GLY A 577 -2.07 -15.81 14.61
C GLY A 577 -2.22 -15.84 16.14
N ASP A 578 -1.51 -15.00 16.86
CA ASP A 578 -1.84 -14.77 18.26
C ASP A 578 -3.25 -14.13 18.32
N LYS A 579 -4.23 -14.93 18.76
CA LYS A 579 -5.59 -14.42 19.02
C LYS A 579 -5.46 -13.24 20.00
N GLN A 580 -6.20 -12.19 19.73
CA GLN A 580 -6.47 -11.16 20.72
C GLN A 580 -7.27 -11.84 21.84
N ASP A 581 -6.61 -12.23 22.94
CA ASP A 581 -7.28 -12.51 24.20
C ASP A 581 -7.51 -11.21 24.98
#